data_ec3c06d51aaca77aa9b4ec7e1f7c4ba6
#
_entry.id   ec3c06d51aaca77aa9b4ec7e1f7c4ba6
#
_cell.length_a   1.000
_cell.length_b   1.000
_cell.length_c   1.000
_cell.angle_alpha   90.00
_cell.angle_beta   90.00
_cell.angle_gamma   90.00
#
_symmetry.space_group_name_H-M   'P 1'
#
loop_
_entity.id
_entity.type
_entity.pdbx_description
1 polymer ?
#
loop_
_entity_poly.entity_id
_entity_poly.type
_entity_poly.pdbx_seq_one_letter_code
_entity_poly.pdbx_strand_id
1 'polypeptide(L)'
;MDKLDRRSALAIGLAAASAAMVKPAASQTVDPLAGKETTPWPGVVVRAYGESPSLIPGFKTVSMRDVIIQPGSKTAGPPMMNAMVCHITEGELRIEQDGKTFTAKKNFAWTCNKDTKEQAYNDGKVVGIMRITDLKA
;
A
#
# COMPACT_ATOMS: atom_id res chain seq x y z
N MET A 1 -76.99 14.30 12.02
CA MET A 1 -75.60 14.52 12.55
C MET A 1 -74.86 13.22 12.38
N ASP A 2 -74.11 13.15 11.29
CA ASP A 2 -73.41 11.96 10.95
C ASP A 2 -72.09 11.84 11.64
N LYS A 3 -71.97 10.82 12.47
CA LYS A 3 -70.68 10.43 13.01
C LYS A 3 -69.92 9.64 12.00
N LEU A 4 -68.98 10.29 11.35
CA LEU A 4 -68.03 9.62 10.46
C LEU A 4 -67.11 8.73 11.31
N ASP A 5 -67.39 7.47 11.24
CA ASP A 5 -66.55 6.42 11.81
C ASP A 5 -65.30 6.23 10.92
N ARG A 6 -64.23 6.82 11.33
CA ARG A 6 -62.93 6.69 10.65
C ARG A 6 -62.24 5.43 11.16
N ARG A 7 -62.61 4.31 10.63
CA ARG A 7 -61.75 3.12 10.76
C ARG A 7 -60.72 3.18 9.64
N SER A 8 -59.62 3.83 9.96
CA SER A 8 -58.43 3.76 9.14
C SER A 8 -57.88 2.35 9.21
N ALA A 9 -58.05 1.63 8.13
CA ALA A 9 -57.34 0.38 7.91
C ALA A 9 -55.87 0.70 7.71
N LEU A 10 -55.06 0.46 8.74
CA LEU A 10 -53.63 0.39 8.64
C LEU A 10 -53.26 -0.86 7.84
N ALA A 11 -53.05 -0.69 6.55
CA ALA A 11 -52.37 -1.69 5.75
C ALA A 11 -50.92 -1.70 6.19
N ILE A 12 -50.56 -2.64 7.05
CA ILE A 12 -49.18 -2.95 7.37
C ILE A 12 -48.61 -3.61 6.13
N GLY A 13 -47.98 -2.81 5.28
CA GLY A 13 -47.14 -3.34 4.20
C GLY A 13 -45.95 -4.04 4.83
N LEU A 14 -45.93 -5.35 4.81
CA LEU A 14 -44.72 -6.12 5.05
C LEU A 14 -43.76 -5.79 3.90
N ALA A 15 -42.86 -4.84 4.15
CA ALA A 15 -41.68 -4.69 3.35
C ALA A 15 -40.83 -5.95 3.61
N ALA A 16 -40.89 -6.90 2.68
CA ALA A 16 -39.91 -7.98 2.66
C ALA A 16 -38.55 -7.34 2.41
N ALA A 17 -37.80 -7.14 3.48
CA ALA A 17 -36.40 -6.80 3.39
C ALA A 17 -35.71 -7.98 2.74
N SER A 18 -35.48 -7.89 1.42
CA SER A 18 -34.58 -8.78 0.73
C SER A 18 -33.20 -8.58 1.38
N ALA A 19 -32.87 -9.43 2.32
CA ALA A 19 -31.51 -9.53 2.80
C ALA A 19 -30.65 -9.97 1.61
N ALA A 20 -30.05 -9.01 0.94
CA ALA A 20 -29.00 -9.30 -0.02
C ALA A 20 -27.96 -10.09 0.74
N MET A 21 -27.83 -11.38 0.48
CA MET A 21 -26.71 -12.16 0.98
C MET A 21 -25.47 -11.58 0.33
N VAL A 22 -24.79 -10.69 1.04
CA VAL A 22 -23.44 -10.31 0.70
C VAL A 22 -22.63 -11.59 0.83
N LYS A 23 -22.21 -12.17 -0.30
CA LYS A 23 -21.25 -13.27 -0.28
C LYS A 23 -20.06 -12.76 0.54
N PRO A 24 -19.64 -13.46 1.62
CA PRO A 24 -18.42 -13.09 2.30
C PRO A 24 -17.33 -13.04 1.26
N ALA A 25 -16.64 -11.90 1.15
CA ALA A 25 -15.47 -11.78 0.30
C ALA A 25 -14.59 -12.98 0.66
N ALA A 26 -14.14 -13.73 -0.37
CA ALA A 26 -13.21 -14.84 -0.16
C ALA A 26 -12.14 -14.33 0.80
N SER A 27 -11.93 -15.01 1.94
CA SER A 27 -10.98 -14.59 2.95
C SER A 27 -9.63 -14.45 2.27
N GLN A 28 -9.17 -13.21 2.12
CA GLN A 28 -7.83 -12.96 1.63
C GLN A 28 -6.91 -13.62 2.63
N THR A 29 -6.08 -14.56 2.15
CA THR A 29 -5.01 -15.13 2.96
C THR A 29 -4.12 -13.97 3.36
N VAL A 30 -4.11 -13.66 4.64
CA VAL A 30 -3.22 -12.61 5.17
C VAL A 30 -1.80 -13.11 4.99
N ASP A 31 -0.98 -12.32 4.29
CA ASP A 31 0.44 -12.60 4.18
C ASP A 31 1.01 -12.70 5.60
N PRO A 32 1.67 -13.84 5.97
CA PRO A 32 2.27 -13.98 7.30
C PRO A 32 3.35 -12.94 7.59
N LEU A 33 3.87 -12.25 6.57
CA LEU A 33 4.81 -11.15 6.73
C LEU A 33 4.12 -9.79 6.90
N ALA A 34 2.79 -9.69 6.71
CA ALA A 34 2.06 -8.44 6.86
C ALA A 34 2.21 -7.86 8.27
N GLY A 35 2.59 -6.59 8.36
CA GLY A 35 2.84 -5.89 9.61
C GLY A 35 4.19 -6.21 10.27
N LYS A 36 5.01 -7.10 9.72
CA LYS A 36 6.36 -7.36 10.22
C LYS A 36 7.33 -6.24 9.87
N GLU A 37 8.15 -5.90 10.85
CA GLU A 37 9.25 -4.98 10.67
C GLU A 37 10.59 -5.73 10.72
N THR A 38 11.50 -5.33 9.85
CA THR A 38 12.89 -5.77 9.84
C THR A 38 13.80 -4.56 9.79
N THR A 39 15.04 -4.71 10.25
CA THR A 39 16.06 -3.65 10.21
C THR A 39 17.25 -4.15 9.41
N PRO A 40 17.16 -4.15 8.06
CA PRO A 40 18.20 -4.72 7.21
C PRO A 40 19.53 -3.95 7.26
N TRP A 41 19.48 -2.66 7.55
CA TRP A 41 20.66 -1.78 7.65
C TRP A 41 20.51 -0.81 8.83
N PRO A 42 21.61 -0.27 9.37
CA PRO A 42 21.54 0.71 10.46
C PRO A 42 20.63 1.89 10.11
N GLY A 43 19.69 2.21 10.98
CA GLY A 43 18.75 3.32 10.82
C GLY A 43 17.69 3.15 9.73
N VAL A 44 17.52 1.93 9.19
CA VAL A 44 16.54 1.61 8.16
C VAL A 44 15.63 0.50 8.64
N VAL A 45 14.35 0.79 8.73
CA VAL A 45 13.29 -0.20 9.05
C VAL A 45 12.47 -0.45 7.81
N VAL A 46 12.21 -1.70 7.50
CA VAL A 46 11.28 -2.12 6.45
C VAL A 46 10.05 -2.73 7.09
N ARG A 47 8.88 -2.17 6.79
CA ARG A 47 7.57 -2.67 7.23
C ARG A 47 6.81 -3.25 6.06
N ALA A 48 6.50 -4.56 6.11
CA ALA A 48 5.72 -5.25 5.09
C ALA A 48 4.21 -5.13 5.37
N TYR A 49 3.41 -4.91 4.34
CA TYR A 49 1.95 -4.80 4.48
C TYR A 49 1.18 -6.02 3.99
N GLY A 50 1.73 -6.78 3.07
CA GLY A 50 1.10 -7.97 2.54
C GLY A 50 1.16 -8.06 1.02
N GLU A 51 0.67 -9.17 0.50
CA GLU A 51 0.70 -9.51 -0.91
C GLU A 51 -0.69 -9.94 -1.38
N SER A 52 -1.04 -9.55 -2.61
CA SER A 52 -2.31 -9.86 -3.25
C SER A 52 -2.09 -10.29 -4.70
N PRO A 53 -3.02 -11.08 -5.29
CA PRO A 53 -3.00 -11.36 -6.72
C PRO A 53 -3.07 -10.07 -7.54
N SER A 54 -2.34 -10.01 -8.64
CA SER A 54 -2.37 -8.90 -9.58
C SER A 54 -3.30 -9.19 -10.76
N LEU A 55 -4.05 -8.16 -11.19
CA LEU A 55 -4.80 -8.18 -12.45
C LEU A 55 -4.03 -7.49 -13.58
N ILE A 56 -2.83 -6.97 -13.29
CA ILE A 56 -1.98 -6.31 -14.29
C ILE A 56 -1.28 -7.38 -15.12
N PRO A 57 -1.44 -7.39 -16.46
CA PRO A 57 -0.75 -8.36 -17.32
C PRO A 57 0.76 -8.35 -17.10
N GLY A 58 1.37 -9.54 -17.04
CA GLY A 58 2.80 -9.72 -16.80
C GLY A 58 3.21 -9.84 -15.34
N PHE A 59 2.31 -9.59 -14.39
CA PHE A 59 2.57 -9.73 -12.97
C PHE A 59 1.57 -10.68 -12.31
N LYS A 60 2.05 -11.56 -11.46
CA LYS A 60 1.22 -12.52 -10.70
C LYS A 60 0.70 -11.93 -9.41
N THR A 61 1.55 -11.18 -8.72
CA THR A 61 1.23 -10.62 -7.40
C THR A 61 1.74 -9.20 -7.27
N VAL A 62 1.10 -8.47 -6.36
CA VAL A 62 1.49 -7.13 -5.91
C VAL A 62 1.63 -7.15 -4.40
N SER A 63 2.69 -6.55 -3.89
CA SER A 63 2.90 -6.36 -2.45
C SER A 63 3.34 -4.94 -2.15
N MET A 64 3.16 -4.52 -0.91
CA MET A 64 3.49 -3.17 -0.47
C MET A 64 4.35 -3.21 0.78
N ARG A 65 5.31 -2.30 0.86
CA ARG A 65 6.17 -2.10 2.04
C ARG A 65 6.57 -0.64 2.18
N ASP A 66 6.86 -0.24 3.40
CA ASP A 66 7.50 1.03 3.68
C ASP A 66 8.97 0.79 4.03
N VAL A 67 9.84 1.61 3.46
CA VAL A 67 11.25 1.73 3.85
C VAL A 67 11.39 3.03 4.62
N ILE A 68 11.63 2.92 5.92
CA ILE A 68 11.70 4.03 6.86
C ILE A 68 13.16 4.31 7.15
N ILE A 69 13.65 5.49 6.74
CA ILE A 69 15.06 5.83 6.78
C ILE A 69 15.29 7.01 7.73
N GLN A 70 16.04 6.75 8.79
CA GLN A 70 16.42 7.78 9.75
C GLN A 70 17.41 8.80 9.15
N PRO A 71 17.45 10.04 9.65
CA PRO A 71 18.47 11.01 9.25
C PRO A 71 19.89 10.43 9.31
N GLY A 72 20.70 10.66 8.27
CA GLY A 72 22.06 10.13 8.14
C GLY A 72 22.16 8.66 7.73
N SER A 73 21.05 7.97 7.53
CA SER A 73 21.02 6.56 7.14
C SER A 73 20.77 6.38 5.65
N LYS A 74 21.08 5.18 5.17
CA LYS A 74 20.94 4.82 3.75
C LYS A 74 20.59 3.35 3.60
N THR A 75 19.99 3.00 2.47
CA THR A 75 19.86 1.60 2.05
C THR A 75 21.19 1.08 1.48
N ALA A 76 21.39 -0.22 1.46
CA ALA A 76 22.57 -0.88 0.92
C ALA A 76 22.22 -2.23 0.28
N GLY A 77 21.04 -2.31 -0.32
CA GLY A 77 20.52 -3.56 -0.88
C GLY A 77 21.13 -3.95 -2.23
N PRO A 78 20.88 -5.19 -2.66
CA PRO A 78 21.23 -5.68 -3.98
C PRO A 78 20.38 -5.00 -5.06
N PRO A 79 20.69 -5.23 -6.36
CA PRO A 79 19.80 -4.84 -7.45
C PRO A 79 18.37 -5.32 -7.23
N MET A 80 17.40 -4.58 -7.74
CA MET A 80 15.98 -4.86 -7.55
C MET A 80 15.58 -6.22 -8.09
N MET A 81 14.91 -7.03 -7.29
CA MET A 81 14.46 -8.36 -7.68
C MET A 81 13.17 -8.33 -8.50
N ASN A 82 12.41 -7.27 -8.40
CA ASN A 82 11.12 -7.09 -9.05
C ASN A 82 11.02 -5.69 -9.66
N ALA A 83 10.11 -5.53 -10.62
CA ALA A 83 9.63 -4.21 -10.99
C ALA A 83 8.85 -3.61 -9.81
N MET A 84 8.91 -2.30 -9.65
CA MET A 84 8.25 -1.63 -8.53
C MET A 84 7.89 -0.19 -8.84
N VAL A 85 6.88 0.30 -8.12
CA VAL A 85 6.55 1.72 -8.03
C VAL A 85 6.98 2.19 -6.65
N CYS A 86 7.75 3.26 -6.61
CA CYS A 86 8.22 3.90 -5.39
C CYS A 86 7.61 5.28 -5.25
N HIS A 87 7.29 5.70 -4.04
CA HIS A 87 6.93 7.09 -3.78
C HIS A 87 7.26 7.50 -2.35
N ILE A 88 7.50 8.79 -2.15
CA ILE A 88 7.78 9.34 -0.83
C ILE A 88 6.46 9.70 -0.15
N THR A 89 6.22 9.12 1.02
CA THR A 89 5.06 9.45 1.85
C THR A 89 5.39 10.46 2.92
N GLU A 90 6.64 10.50 3.39
CA GLU A 90 7.13 11.46 4.38
C GLU A 90 8.58 11.83 4.12
N GLY A 91 8.92 13.09 4.39
CA GLY A 91 10.28 13.60 4.28
C GLY A 91 10.78 13.74 2.84
N GLU A 92 12.08 13.59 2.68
CA GLU A 92 12.79 13.75 1.42
C GLU A 92 13.98 12.78 1.40
N LEU A 93 14.22 12.13 0.29
CA LEU A 93 15.35 11.23 0.10
C LEU A 93 16.13 11.58 -1.17
N ARG A 94 17.44 11.42 -1.12
CA ARG A 94 18.28 11.41 -2.31
C ARG A 94 18.32 9.99 -2.85
N ILE A 95 17.98 9.82 -4.11
CA ILE A 95 17.94 8.52 -4.79
C ILE A 95 19.08 8.45 -5.80
N GLU A 96 19.84 7.38 -5.74
CA GLU A 96 20.81 7.00 -6.76
C GLU A 96 20.25 5.78 -7.52
N GLN A 97 19.99 5.95 -8.80
CA GLN A 97 19.41 4.91 -9.64
C GLN A 97 20.24 4.75 -10.93
N ASP A 98 20.89 3.61 -11.09
CA ASP A 98 21.73 3.28 -12.24
C ASP A 98 22.73 4.40 -12.61
N GLY A 99 23.39 4.97 -11.60
CA GLY A 99 24.36 6.05 -11.75
C GLY A 99 23.75 7.45 -11.91
N LYS A 100 22.43 7.58 -11.89
CA LYS A 100 21.72 8.86 -11.89
C LYS A 100 21.29 9.21 -10.47
N THR A 101 21.35 10.48 -10.12
CA THR A 101 20.96 10.98 -8.80
C THR A 101 19.83 11.98 -8.95
N PHE A 102 18.81 11.84 -8.10
CA PHE A 102 17.71 12.81 -7.99
C PHE A 102 17.22 12.90 -6.56
N THR A 103 16.55 13.99 -6.24
CA THR A 103 15.90 14.20 -4.94
C THR A 103 14.42 13.89 -5.06
N ALA A 104 13.94 12.96 -4.25
CA ALA A 104 12.53 12.58 -4.17
C ALA A 104 11.93 13.23 -2.93
N LYS A 105 11.00 14.16 -3.13
CA LYS A 105 10.23 14.84 -2.07
C LYS A 105 8.89 14.15 -1.85
N LYS A 106 8.22 14.49 -0.76
CA LYS A 106 6.87 14.00 -0.46
C LYS A 106 5.95 14.09 -1.67
N ASN A 107 5.23 13.00 -1.94
CA ASN A 107 4.33 12.80 -3.08
C ASN A 107 5.01 12.61 -4.45
N PHE A 108 6.32 12.61 -4.52
CA PHE A 108 7.03 12.23 -5.75
C PHE A 108 7.02 10.71 -5.91
N ALA A 109 6.70 10.23 -7.12
CA ALA A 109 6.70 8.81 -7.46
C ALA A 109 7.59 8.53 -8.67
N TRP A 110 8.23 7.37 -8.66
CA TRP A 110 9.06 6.86 -9.75
C TRP A 110 8.97 5.35 -9.84
N THR A 111 9.61 4.77 -10.82
CA THR A 111 9.61 3.32 -11.02
C THR A 111 11.01 2.77 -11.11
N CYS A 112 11.16 1.52 -10.68
CA CYS A 112 12.33 0.70 -10.92
C CYS A 112 11.91 -0.55 -11.67
N ASN A 113 12.70 -0.96 -12.64
CA ASN A 113 12.55 -2.29 -13.22
C ASN A 113 13.37 -3.30 -12.43
N LYS A 114 13.12 -4.59 -12.66
CA LYS A 114 14.02 -5.66 -12.24
C LYS A 114 15.46 -5.33 -12.64
N ASP A 115 16.41 -5.69 -11.79
CA ASP A 115 17.86 -5.47 -11.95
C ASP A 115 18.34 -4.00 -11.86
N THR A 116 17.45 -3.04 -11.63
CA THR A 116 17.84 -1.67 -11.34
C THR A 116 18.68 -1.61 -10.06
N LYS A 117 19.80 -0.91 -10.13
CA LYS A 117 20.64 -0.60 -8.95
C LYS A 117 20.16 0.71 -8.35
N GLU A 118 19.54 0.63 -7.19
CA GLU A 118 19.03 1.82 -6.51
C GLU A 118 19.41 1.82 -5.04
N GLN A 119 19.82 3.00 -4.55
CA GLN A 119 19.99 3.26 -3.13
C GLN A 119 19.31 4.58 -2.76
N ALA A 120 18.77 4.62 -1.56
CA ALA A 120 18.14 5.79 -0.99
C ALA A 120 18.92 6.29 0.21
N TYR A 121 19.14 7.61 0.29
CA TYR A 121 19.91 8.30 1.31
C TYR A 121 19.05 9.35 1.99
N ASN A 122 19.03 9.37 3.31
CA ASN A 122 18.41 10.45 4.06
C ASN A 122 19.50 11.44 4.51
N ASP A 123 19.73 12.47 3.72
CA ASP A 123 20.65 13.56 4.02
C ASP A 123 20.01 14.67 4.87
N GLY A 124 18.73 14.52 5.20
CA GLY A 124 17.94 15.51 5.94
C GLY A 124 17.98 15.34 7.45
N LYS A 125 17.08 16.04 8.13
CA LYS A 125 16.97 16.08 9.60
C LYS A 125 15.72 15.38 10.13
N VAL A 126 14.82 14.97 9.25
CA VAL A 126 13.58 14.28 9.58
C VAL A 126 13.57 12.90 8.92
N VAL A 127 12.77 11.99 9.47
CA VAL A 127 12.58 10.65 8.90
C VAL A 127 12.09 10.77 7.46
N GLY A 128 12.66 9.98 6.56
CA GLY A 128 12.17 9.78 5.20
C GLY A 128 11.48 8.43 5.08
N ILE A 129 10.30 8.40 4.47
CA ILE A 129 9.56 7.16 4.23
C ILE A 129 9.30 7.01 2.74
N MET A 130 9.83 5.94 2.19
CA MET A 130 9.62 5.51 0.82
C MET A 130 8.68 4.31 0.83
N ARG A 131 7.49 4.46 0.25
CA ARG A 131 6.57 3.36 0.01
C ARG A 131 6.89 2.70 -1.31
N ILE A 132 7.00 1.40 -1.28
CA ILE A 132 7.29 0.57 -2.45
C ILE A 132 6.12 -0.36 -2.70
N THR A 133 5.63 -0.35 -3.94
CA THR A 133 4.71 -1.37 -4.44
C THR A 133 5.50 -2.28 -5.37
N ASP A 134 5.77 -3.51 -4.92
CA ASP A 134 6.46 -4.53 -5.68
C ASP A 134 5.50 -5.21 -6.66
N LEU A 135 5.91 -5.33 -7.91
CA LEU A 135 5.19 -6.02 -8.98
C LEU A 135 5.97 -7.29 -9.33
N LYS A 136 5.45 -8.44 -8.92
CA LYS A 136 6.14 -9.73 -9.06
C LYS A 136 5.60 -10.51 -10.25
N ALA A 137 6.50 -10.92 -11.13
CA ALA A 137 6.18 -11.74 -12.29
C ALA A 137 5.87 -13.22 -11.94
#